data_107b4e44bc856941a983a6869de23670
#
_entry.id   107b4e44bc856941a983a6869de23670
#
_cell.length_a   1.000
_cell.length_b   1.000
_cell.length_c   1.000
_cell.angle_alpha   90.00
_cell.angle_beta   90.00
_cell.angle_gamma   90.00
#
_symmetry.space_group_name_H-M   'P 1'
#
loop_
_entity.id
_entity.type
_entity.pdbx_description
1 polymer ?
#
loop_
_entity_poly.entity_id
_entity_poly.type
_entity_poly.pdbx_seq_one_letter_code
_entity_poly.pdbx_strand_id
1 'polypeptide(L)'
;MFARGIKCRQEKYPVPQRWFNPLPLSRPVSRRIIHPFRLSWGYFRERNRVSMIETHYLEKYPMTIKLIAIDMDGTLLLPDHTISPGVKDAIAKARAQGVNVVLTTGRPYAGVHSYLKELHMEQPGDYCITYNGALVQKASDGSTVAQTPLSYDDYRYLEQLSRDVGSHFHALDRTTLYTANRDISYYTVHESFVATIPLVFCEAEKMDPNMTFLKVMMIDEPAVLDQAISRIPDEVKEKYTVLKSAPYFLEILDKRVTKGTGVKSLADALNIKPEEVMAIGDQENDIAMLEYAGIGVAMGNAIDSVKAVADFETKTNLEDGVAYAIEKFVL
;
A
#
# COMPACT_ATOMS: atom_id res chain seq x y z
N MET A 1 -19.68 48.19 -5.39
CA MET A 1 -19.30 48.87 -4.17
C MET A 1 -18.40 47.92 -3.36
N PHE A 2 -17.15 48.28 -3.31
CA PHE A 2 -16.05 47.86 -2.42
C PHE A 2 -15.92 46.39 -1.95
N ALA A 3 -15.11 45.62 -2.71
CA ALA A 3 -14.32 44.50 -2.19
C ALA A 3 -13.07 45.07 -1.51
N ARG A 4 -12.92 44.89 -0.18
CA ARG A 4 -11.67 45.16 0.53
C ARG A 4 -10.85 43.88 0.58
N GLY A 5 -9.73 43.86 -0.16
CA GLY A 5 -8.73 42.83 -0.09
C GLY A 5 -7.99 42.85 1.25
N ILE A 6 -7.91 41.73 1.90
CA ILE A 6 -7.05 41.47 3.06
C ILE A 6 -5.68 41.08 2.49
N LYS A 7 -4.67 41.93 2.65
CA LYS A 7 -3.27 41.63 2.37
C LYS A 7 -2.70 40.86 3.55
N CYS A 8 -2.43 39.57 3.39
CA CYS A 8 -1.55 38.83 4.29
C CYS A 8 -0.10 39.31 4.12
N ARG A 9 0.48 39.83 5.20
CA ARG A 9 1.94 40.09 5.29
C ARG A 9 2.67 38.75 5.35
N GLN A 10 3.62 38.56 4.47
CA GLN A 10 4.62 37.50 4.57
C GLN A 10 5.66 37.90 5.61
N GLU A 11 5.60 37.37 6.79
CA GLU A 11 6.70 37.39 7.75
C GLU A 11 7.56 36.14 7.52
N LYS A 12 8.83 36.37 7.13
CA LYS A 12 9.85 35.33 6.99
C LYS A 12 10.33 34.92 8.37
N TYR A 13 9.97 33.72 8.82
CA TYR A 13 10.60 33.10 9.98
C TYR A 13 11.85 32.32 9.55
N PRO A 14 13.00 32.47 10.23
CA PRO A 14 14.21 31.70 9.90
C PRO A 14 14.04 30.26 10.33
N VAL A 15 14.30 29.32 9.42
CA VAL A 15 14.36 27.88 9.67
C VAL A 15 15.58 27.56 10.53
N PRO A 16 15.46 26.90 11.68
CA PRO A 16 16.61 26.47 12.47
C PRO A 16 17.34 25.31 11.76
N GLN A 17 18.56 25.57 11.32
CA GLN A 17 19.50 24.52 10.89
C GLN A 17 20.05 23.78 12.12
N ARG A 18 19.38 22.74 12.59
CA ARG A 18 19.96 21.73 13.51
C ARG A 18 19.05 20.52 13.61
N TRP A 19 19.22 19.55 12.73
CA TRP A 19 18.84 18.14 12.96
C TRP A 19 19.53 17.22 11.95
N PHE A 20 20.85 17.19 11.94
CA PHE A 20 21.60 16.07 11.40
C PHE A 20 22.89 15.92 12.22
N ASN A 21 22.84 15.06 13.22
CA ASN A 21 24.03 14.48 13.82
C ASN A 21 23.86 12.97 13.80
N PRO A 22 24.75 12.22 13.13
CA PRO A 22 24.76 10.75 13.20
C PRO A 22 25.31 10.30 14.54
N LEU A 23 24.65 9.32 15.16
CA LEU A 23 25.10 8.64 16.37
C LEU A 23 26.31 7.77 16.08
N PRO A 24 27.27 7.63 17.04
CA PRO A 24 28.50 6.89 16.85
C PRO A 24 28.29 5.37 16.90
N LEU A 25 28.97 4.68 16.01
CA LEU A 25 29.11 3.21 15.97
C LEU A 25 29.64 2.64 17.26
N SER A 26 28.93 1.74 17.90
CA SER A 26 29.36 0.97 19.04
C SER A 26 29.99 -0.38 18.64
N ARG A 27 31.03 -0.74 19.36
CA ARG A 27 32.08 -1.75 19.24
C ARG A 27 31.62 -3.22 19.01
N PRO A 28 32.52 -4.08 18.51
CA PRO A 28 32.23 -5.47 18.15
C PRO A 28 32.12 -6.38 19.36
N VAL A 29 31.15 -7.29 19.35
CA VAL A 29 30.96 -8.36 20.31
C VAL A 29 31.65 -9.64 19.84
N SER A 30 32.35 -10.27 20.77
CA SER A 30 33.23 -11.41 20.67
C SER A 30 32.64 -12.66 20.01
N ARG A 31 33.49 -13.32 19.21
CA ARG A 31 33.29 -14.68 18.67
C ARG A 31 33.12 -15.69 19.80
N ARG A 32 32.03 -16.44 19.82
CA ARG A 32 31.94 -17.74 20.48
C ARG A 32 31.97 -18.85 19.41
N ILE A 33 32.91 -19.73 19.59
CA ILE A 33 33.11 -20.96 18.83
C ILE A 33 31.97 -21.92 19.19
N ILE A 34 31.20 -22.39 18.20
CA ILE A 34 30.24 -23.48 18.38
C ILE A 34 30.67 -24.66 17.51
N HIS A 35 30.79 -25.83 18.12
CA HIS A 35 31.14 -27.11 17.53
C HIS A 35 30.18 -27.58 16.44
N PRO A 36 30.63 -28.40 15.49
CA PRO A 36 29.80 -28.86 14.37
C PRO A 36 28.84 -29.96 14.81
N PHE A 37 27.55 -29.70 14.71
CA PHE A 37 26.53 -30.76 14.82
C PHE A 37 26.28 -31.39 13.43
N ARG A 38 26.22 -32.72 13.46
CA ARG A 38 25.92 -33.60 12.31
C ARG A 38 24.64 -33.18 11.61
N LEU A 39 24.71 -32.78 10.35
CA LEU A 39 23.56 -32.62 9.45
C LEU A 39 23.05 -34.00 9.03
N SER A 40 21.82 -34.31 9.35
CA SER A 40 21.12 -35.54 8.90
C SER A 40 20.69 -35.39 7.42
N TRP A 41 20.77 -36.50 6.70
CA TRP A 41 20.47 -36.64 5.26
C TRP A 41 19.00 -36.41 4.84
N GLY A 42 18.16 -35.88 5.73
CA GLY A 42 16.72 -35.65 5.45
C GLY A 42 16.42 -34.38 4.62
N TYR A 43 17.25 -33.34 4.73
CA TYR A 43 16.96 -32.01 4.15
C TYR A 43 17.18 -31.90 2.63
N PHE A 44 17.93 -32.81 2.02
CA PHE A 44 18.23 -32.75 0.57
C PHE A 44 17.11 -33.34 -0.31
N ARG A 45 16.17 -34.11 0.28
CA ARG A 45 15.09 -34.76 -0.49
C ARG A 45 13.85 -33.88 -0.69
N GLU A 46 13.63 -32.91 0.20
CA GLU A 46 12.47 -32.00 0.07
C GLU A 46 12.70 -30.88 -0.94
N ARG A 47 13.93 -30.31 -1.03
CA ARG A 47 14.24 -29.28 -2.04
C ARG A 47 14.10 -29.77 -3.49
N ASN A 48 14.44 -31.02 -3.76
CA ASN A 48 14.30 -31.58 -5.10
C ASN A 48 12.85 -31.98 -5.46
N ARG A 49 11.96 -32.13 -4.48
CA ARG A 49 10.53 -32.35 -4.72
C ARG A 49 9.80 -31.08 -5.13
N VAL A 50 10.14 -29.95 -4.53
CA VAL A 50 9.57 -28.63 -4.86
C VAL A 50 9.94 -28.24 -6.29
N SER A 51 11.21 -28.37 -6.69
CA SER A 51 11.65 -28.03 -8.07
C SER A 51 11.04 -28.93 -9.16
N MET A 52 10.76 -30.20 -8.88
CA MET A 52 10.10 -31.10 -9.85
C MET A 52 8.58 -30.82 -9.96
N ILE A 53 7.94 -30.39 -8.89
CA ILE A 53 6.53 -29.99 -8.91
C ILE A 53 6.37 -28.66 -9.66
N GLU A 54 7.28 -27.69 -9.46
CA GLU A 54 7.30 -26.44 -10.19
C GLU A 54 7.47 -26.62 -11.70
N THR A 55 8.42 -27.45 -12.13
CA THR A 55 8.64 -27.73 -13.57
C THR A 55 7.46 -28.47 -14.20
N HIS A 56 6.86 -29.42 -13.48
CA HIS A 56 5.73 -30.19 -14.00
C HIS A 56 4.41 -29.42 -14.04
N TYR A 57 4.23 -28.40 -13.15
CA TYR A 57 3.06 -27.53 -13.15
C TYR A 57 3.10 -26.52 -14.31
N LEU A 58 4.26 -25.95 -14.60
CA LEU A 58 4.46 -25.01 -15.72
C LEU A 58 4.39 -25.68 -17.10
N GLU A 59 4.80 -26.96 -17.21
CA GLU A 59 4.70 -27.71 -18.46
C GLU A 59 3.26 -28.15 -18.82
N LYS A 60 2.37 -28.22 -17.83
CA LYS A 60 1.03 -28.78 -18.03
C LYS A 60 -0.03 -27.74 -18.37
N TYR A 61 0.18 -26.47 -18.03
CA TYR A 61 -0.70 -25.35 -18.34
C TYR A 61 0.16 -24.10 -18.58
N PRO A 62 0.38 -23.68 -19.85
CA PRO A 62 0.97 -22.37 -20.10
C PRO A 62 -0.02 -21.31 -19.62
N MET A 63 0.06 -20.94 -18.34
CA MET A 63 -0.72 -19.84 -17.79
C MET A 63 -0.13 -18.56 -18.36
N THR A 64 -0.85 -17.97 -19.32
CA THR A 64 -0.47 -16.67 -19.84
C THR A 64 -0.94 -15.62 -18.86
N ILE A 65 -0.03 -14.99 -18.12
CA ILE A 65 -0.34 -13.87 -17.24
C ILE A 65 -0.87 -12.71 -18.08
N LYS A 66 -2.02 -12.18 -17.70
CA LYS A 66 -2.68 -11.04 -18.35
C LYS A 66 -2.73 -9.80 -17.47
N LEU A 67 -2.57 -9.96 -16.16
CA LEU A 67 -2.57 -8.87 -15.18
C LEU A 67 -1.45 -9.09 -14.17
N ILE A 68 -0.64 -8.04 -13.95
CA ILE A 68 0.38 -8.00 -12.90
C ILE A 68 0.00 -6.90 -11.92
N ALA A 69 -0.30 -7.24 -10.67
CA ALA A 69 -0.53 -6.31 -9.58
C ALA A 69 0.76 -6.14 -8.77
N ILE A 70 1.28 -4.92 -8.66
CA ILE A 70 2.55 -4.63 -8.01
C ILE A 70 2.31 -3.65 -6.87
N ASP A 71 2.69 -4.03 -5.64
CA ASP A 71 2.78 -3.08 -4.54
C ASP A 71 3.89 -2.05 -4.78
N MET A 72 3.82 -0.91 -4.09
CA MET A 72 4.77 0.19 -4.29
C MET A 72 5.90 0.20 -3.26
N ASP A 73 5.57 0.43 -1.99
CA ASP A 73 6.56 0.72 -0.96
C ASP A 73 7.22 -0.56 -0.43
N GLY A 74 8.52 -0.74 -0.68
CA GLY A 74 9.23 -1.99 -0.36
C GLY A 74 9.18 -3.05 -1.46
N THR A 75 8.37 -2.85 -2.50
CA THR A 75 8.22 -3.74 -3.66
C THR A 75 8.72 -3.08 -4.93
N LEU A 76 7.97 -2.16 -5.53
CA LEU A 76 8.35 -1.43 -6.74
C LEU A 76 9.46 -0.42 -6.49
N LEU A 77 9.36 0.28 -5.33
CA LEU A 77 10.19 1.42 -5.02
C LEU A 77 11.44 1.02 -4.21
N LEU A 78 12.54 1.67 -4.55
CA LEU A 78 13.75 1.70 -3.74
C LEU A 78 13.54 2.56 -2.47
N PRO A 79 14.41 2.48 -1.44
CA PRO A 79 14.28 3.27 -0.23
C PRO A 79 14.30 4.80 -0.43
N ASP A 80 14.85 5.27 -1.54
CA ASP A 80 14.85 6.68 -1.95
C ASP A 80 13.61 7.06 -2.78
N HIS A 81 12.61 6.17 -2.84
CA HIS A 81 11.38 6.30 -3.61
C HIS A 81 11.56 6.41 -5.13
N THR A 82 12.67 5.95 -5.67
CA THR A 82 12.89 5.83 -7.13
C THR A 82 12.54 4.42 -7.62
N ILE A 83 12.36 4.26 -8.94
CA ILE A 83 12.19 2.96 -9.60
C ILE A 83 13.48 2.64 -10.36
N SER A 84 14.01 1.43 -10.16
CA SER A 84 15.24 1.03 -10.85
C SER A 84 15.05 0.93 -12.37
N PRO A 85 16.11 1.16 -13.17
CA PRO A 85 16.03 0.99 -14.62
C PRO A 85 15.65 -0.42 -15.05
N GLY A 86 16.10 -1.46 -14.33
CA GLY A 86 15.77 -2.87 -14.62
C GLY A 86 14.28 -3.15 -14.47
N VAL A 87 13.67 -2.64 -13.39
CA VAL A 87 12.22 -2.79 -13.16
C VAL A 87 11.41 -2.04 -14.22
N LYS A 88 11.80 -0.81 -14.60
CA LYS A 88 11.13 -0.05 -15.68
C LYS A 88 11.15 -0.81 -17.00
N ASP A 89 12.31 -1.38 -17.38
CA ASP A 89 12.48 -2.15 -18.60
C ASP A 89 11.62 -3.43 -18.62
N ALA A 90 11.59 -4.18 -17.52
CA ALA A 90 10.77 -5.38 -17.39
C ALA A 90 9.27 -5.07 -17.49
N ILE A 91 8.79 -4.01 -16.81
CA ILE A 91 7.40 -3.54 -16.91
C ILE A 91 7.07 -3.15 -18.35
N ALA A 92 7.94 -2.38 -19.01
CA ALA A 92 7.72 -1.96 -20.39
C ALA A 92 7.63 -3.16 -21.35
N LYS A 93 8.48 -4.18 -21.17
CA LYS A 93 8.45 -5.42 -21.97
C LYS A 93 7.17 -6.23 -21.75
N ALA A 94 6.74 -6.40 -20.50
CA ALA A 94 5.49 -7.09 -20.18
C ALA A 94 4.28 -6.38 -20.83
N ARG A 95 4.23 -5.05 -20.72
CA ARG A 95 3.19 -4.24 -21.37
C ARG A 95 3.21 -4.34 -22.90
N ALA A 96 4.39 -4.41 -23.50
CA ALA A 96 4.54 -4.61 -24.96
C ALA A 96 3.99 -5.96 -25.43
N GLN A 97 3.91 -6.97 -24.55
CA GLN A 97 3.25 -8.25 -24.82
C GLN A 97 1.73 -8.22 -24.55
N GLY A 98 1.17 -7.08 -24.21
CA GLY A 98 -0.27 -6.90 -23.93
C GLY A 98 -0.68 -7.26 -22.51
N VAL A 99 0.26 -7.40 -21.58
CA VAL A 99 -0.04 -7.65 -20.15
C VAL A 99 -0.42 -6.34 -19.48
N ASN A 100 -1.54 -6.33 -18.77
CA ASN A 100 -1.93 -5.20 -17.92
C ASN A 100 -1.04 -5.17 -16.67
N VAL A 101 -0.34 -4.07 -16.44
CA VAL A 101 0.39 -3.84 -15.19
C VAL A 101 -0.35 -2.79 -14.38
N VAL A 102 -0.57 -3.06 -13.08
CA VAL A 102 -1.31 -2.17 -12.20
C VAL A 102 -0.53 -1.94 -10.90
N LEU A 103 -0.39 -0.68 -10.50
CA LEU A 103 0.15 -0.33 -9.18
C LEU A 103 -0.96 -0.45 -8.14
N THR A 104 -0.66 -1.11 -7.01
CA THR A 104 -1.62 -1.40 -5.94
C THR A 104 -1.07 -0.90 -4.62
N THR A 105 -1.68 0.12 -4.01
CA THR A 105 -1.08 0.84 -2.89
C THR A 105 -2.11 1.38 -1.90
N GLY A 106 -1.67 1.69 -0.67
CA GLY A 106 -2.43 2.47 0.31
C GLY A 106 -2.52 3.97 0.00
N ARG A 107 -1.68 4.47 -0.92
CA ARG A 107 -1.62 5.88 -1.30
C ARG A 107 -2.87 6.32 -2.07
N PRO A 108 -3.25 7.64 -2.01
CA PRO A 108 -4.24 8.22 -2.91
C PRO A 108 -3.68 8.36 -4.34
N TYR A 109 -4.54 8.63 -5.31
CA TYR A 109 -4.17 8.80 -6.73
C TYR A 109 -3.07 9.84 -6.94
N ALA A 110 -3.15 10.97 -6.26
CA ALA A 110 -2.13 12.02 -6.35
C ALA A 110 -0.72 11.51 -5.95
N GLY A 111 -0.63 10.59 -4.98
CA GLY A 111 0.62 9.97 -4.55
C GLY A 111 1.14 8.86 -5.48
N VAL A 112 0.37 8.47 -6.50
CA VAL A 112 0.74 7.43 -7.49
C VAL A 112 1.02 8.03 -8.87
N HIS A 113 0.38 9.14 -9.21
CA HIS A 113 0.36 9.70 -10.55
C HIS A 113 1.75 9.95 -11.16
N SER A 114 2.72 10.45 -10.38
CA SER A 114 4.09 10.66 -10.85
C SER A 114 4.77 9.36 -11.31
N TYR A 115 4.53 8.26 -10.60
CA TYR A 115 5.07 6.93 -10.94
C TYR A 115 4.37 6.33 -12.16
N LEU A 116 3.05 6.51 -12.29
CA LEU A 116 2.32 6.10 -13.50
C LEU A 116 2.89 6.80 -14.74
N LYS A 117 3.15 8.10 -14.63
CA LYS A 117 3.77 8.90 -15.68
C LYS A 117 5.19 8.41 -16.00
N GLU A 118 6.01 8.15 -14.99
CA GLU A 118 7.38 7.66 -15.14
C GLU A 118 7.43 6.29 -15.85
N LEU A 119 6.42 5.43 -15.59
CA LEU A 119 6.26 4.10 -16.21
C LEU A 119 5.48 4.13 -17.54
N HIS A 120 5.07 5.31 -18.03
CA HIS A 120 4.20 5.48 -19.19
C HIS A 120 2.87 4.71 -19.09
N MET A 121 2.32 4.64 -17.87
CA MET A 121 1.08 3.94 -17.52
C MET A 121 -0.09 4.92 -17.32
N GLU A 122 -0.24 5.91 -18.20
CA GLU A 122 -1.30 6.93 -18.17
C GLU A 122 -2.19 6.85 -19.42
N GLN A 123 -2.08 5.80 -20.21
CA GLN A 123 -2.83 5.68 -21.45
C GLN A 123 -4.25 5.17 -21.21
N PRO A 124 -5.20 5.40 -22.12
CA PRO A 124 -6.49 4.71 -22.09
C PRO A 124 -6.29 3.19 -22.03
N GLY A 125 -6.86 2.55 -21.00
CA GLY A 125 -6.67 1.13 -20.74
C GLY A 125 -5.66 0.83 -19.61
N ASP A 126 -4.98 1.85 -19.07
CA ASP A 126 -4.17 1.72 -17.87
C ASP A 126 -5.00 2.01 -16.60
N TYR A 127 -4.65 1.34 -15.51
CA TYR A 127 -5.38 1.38 -14.24
C TYR A 127 -4.43 1.51 -13.06
N CYS A 128 -4.95 1.95 -11.91
CA CYS A 128 -4.29 1.87 -10.61
C CYS A 128 -5.30 1.50 -9.51
N ILE A 129 -4.81 0.89 -8.46
CA ILE A 129 -5.57 0.50 -7.27
C ILE A 129 -5.00 1.28 -6.09
N THR A 130 -5.84 2.09 -5.47
CA THR A 130 -5.46 3.04 -4.41
C THR A 130 -6.24 2.77 -3.13
N TYR A 131 -5.83 3.40 -2.03
CA TYR A 131 -6.47 3.25 -0.72
C TYR A 131 -6.62 1.78 -0.28
N ASN A 132 -5.54 0.97 -0.47
CA ASN A 132 -5.53 -0.46 -0.13
C ASN A 132 -6.65 -1.28 -0.81
N GLY A 133 -7.08 -0.90 -2.01
CA GLY A 133 -8.13 -1.58 -2.75
C GLY A 133 -9.53 -0.95 -2.63
N ALA A 134 -9.71 0.10 -1.81
CA ALA A 134 -10.99 0.80 -1.72
C ALA A 134 -11.40 1.48 -3.03
N LEU A 135 -10.44 1.79 -3.90
CA LEU A 135 -10.69 2.48 -5.15
C LEU A 135 -9.85 1.90 -6.29
N VAL A 136 -10.52 1.49 -7.36
CA VAL A 136 -9.93 1.12 -8.65
C VAL A 136 -10.23 2.24 -9.64
N GLN A 137 -9.20 2.78 -10.29
CA GLN A 137 -9.29 3.96 -11.15
C GLN A 137 -8.60 3.73 -12.48
N LYS A 138 -9.08 4.44 -13.53
CA LYS A 138 -8.32 4.62 -14.76
C LYS A 138 -7.12 5.53 -14.46
N ALA A 139 -5.95 5.11 -14.91
CA ALA A 139 -4.72 5.88 -14.68
C ALA A 139 -4.66 7.16 -15.53
N SER A 140 -5.40 7.22 -16.63
CA SER A 140 -5.40 8.37 -17.56
C SER A 140 -6.07 9.63 -17.00
N ASP A 141 -7.14 9.48 -16.21
CA ASP A 141 -7.98 10.60 -15.75
C ASP A 141 -8.46 10.47 -14.31
N GLY A 142 -8.05 9.40 -13.60
CA GLY A 142 -8.48 9.11 -12.24
C GLY A 142 -9.95 8.74 -12.11
N SER A 143 -10.69 8.50 -13.21
CA SER A 143 -12.10 8.10 -13.14
C SER A 143 -12.28 6.73 -12.49
N THR A 144 -13.36 6.59 -11.71
CA THR A 144 -13.64 5.38 -10.94
C THR A 144 -14.06 4.22 -11.83
N VAL A 145 -13.45 3.05 -11.65
CA VAL A 145 -13.86 1.76 -12.21
C VAL A 145 -14.69 0.99 -11.18
N ALA A 146 -14.18 0.90 -9.96
CA ALA A 146 -14.86 0.29 -8.82
C ALA A 146 -14.47 1.00 -7.53
N GLN A 147 -15.36 1.02 -6.54
CA GLN A 147 -15.05 1.56 -5.21
C GLN A 147 -15.85 0.84 -4.12
N THR A 148 -15.28 0.78 -2.93
CA THR A 148 -15.91 0.25 -1.72
C THR A 148 -15.69 1.25 -0.58
N PRO A 149 -16.52 2.31 -0.49
CA PRO A 149 -16.35 3.37 0.48
C PRO A 149 -17.03 3.04 1.81
N LEU A 150 -16.61 3.74 2.87
CA LEU A 150 -17.35 3.91 4.11
C LEU A 150 -18.50 4.90 3.89
N SER A 151 -19.64 4.66 4.55
CA SER A 151 -20.78 5.56 4.55
C SER A 151 -20.55 6.78 5.49
N TYR A 152 -21.42 7.77 5.38
CA TYR A 152 -21.47 8.88 6.34
C TYR A 152 -21.74 8.39 7.79
N ASP A 153 -22.58 7.37 7.96
CA ASP A 153 -22.86 6.80 9.28
C ASP A 153 -21.64 6.11 9.88
N ASP A 154 -20.84 5.40 9.04
CA ASP A 154 -19.56 4.83 9.47
C ASP A 154 -18.57 5.93 9.87
N TYR A 155 -18.49 7.02 9.08
CA TYR A 155 -17.67 8.19 9.44
C TYR A 155 -18.07 8.77 10.80
N ARG A 156 -19.37 8.99 11.04
CA ARG A 156 -19.86 9.55 12.30
C ARG A 156 -19.56 8.65 13.50
N TYR A 157 -19.73 7.35 13.32
CA TYR A 157 -19.40 6.37 14.36
C TYR A 157 -17.90 6.38 14.68
N LEU A 158 -17.04 6.33 13.66
CA LEU A 158 -15.59 6.25 13.85
C LEU A 158 -14.99 7.59 14.32
N GLU A 159 -15.56 8.71 13.93
CA GLU A 159 -15.18 10.03 14.43
C GLU A 159 -15.51 10.16 15.93
N GLN A 160 -16.71 9.74 16.36
CA GLN A 160 -17.05 9.71 17.77
C GLN A 160 -16.16 8.76 18.55
N LEU A 161 -15.93 7.56 18.04
CA LEU A 161 -15.02 6.60 18.64
C LEU A 161 -13.60 7.17 18.84
N SER A 162 -13.08 7.93 17.87
CA SER A 162 -11.76 8.54 17.99
C SER A 162 -11.67 9.51 19.17
N ARG A 163 -12.74 10.27 19.44
CA ARG A 163 -12.86 11.14 20.61
C ARG A 163 -12.89 10.33 21.90
N ASP A 164 -13.64 9.25 21.93
CA ASP A 164 -13.82 8.40 23.12
C ASP A 164 -12.51 7.69 23.51
N VAL A 165 -11.72 7.25 22.53
CA VAL A 165 -10.40 6.62 22.77
C VAL A 165 -9.27 7.64 22.93
N GLY A 166 -9.50 8.92 22.58
CA GLY A 166 -8.56 10.02 22.77
C GLY A 166 -7.49 10.11 21.67
N SER A 167 -7.88 9.94 20.41
CA SER A 167 -7.02 10.13 19.24
C SER A 167 -7.53 11.21 18.32
N HIS A 168 -6.63 11.89 17.61
CA HIS A 168 -7.01 12.73 16.48
C HIS A 168 -7.54 11.86 15.34
N PHE A 169 -8.31 12.49 14.43
CA PHE A 169 -9.02 11.80 13.37
C PHE A 169 -9.10 12.63 12.09
N HIS A 170 -8.99 11.95 10.96
CA HIS A 170 -9.34 12.52 9.68
C HIS A 170 -9.93 11.46 8.74
N ALA A 171 -10.66 11.92 7.73
CA ALA A 171 -11.30 11.09 6.71
C ALA A 171 -10.88 11.57 5.31
N LEU A 172 -10.71 10.64 4.39
CA LEU A 172 -10.31 10.91 3.02
C LEU A 172 -11.41 10.49 2.05
N ASP A 173 -11.84 11.43 1.22
CA ASP A 173 -12.53 11.08 -0.02
C ASP A 173 -11.50 10.94 -1.17
N ARG A 174 -11.93 11.05 -2.42
CA ARG A 174 -11.04 10.92 -3.58
C ARG A 174 -10.02 12.05 -3.71
N THR A 175 -10.29 13.21 -3.17
CA THR A 175 -9.60 14.47 -3.49
C THR A 175 -9.22 15.29 -2.28
N THR A 176 -9.80 15.01 -1.12
CA THR A 176 -9.75 15.88 0.05
C THR A 176 -9.62 15.08 1.34
N LEU A 177 -8.82 15.58 2.24
CA LEU A 177 -8.69 15.11 3.60
C LEU A 177 -9.51 16.05 4.52
N TYR A 178 -10.45 15.50 5.26
CA TYR A 178 -11.33 16.22 6.17
C TYR A 178 -11.00 15.91 7.62
N THR A 179 -10.94 16.92 8.47
CA THR A 179 -10.87 16.72 9.92
C THR A 179 -11.88 17.58 10.65
N ALA A 180 -12.48 17.02 11.71
CA ALA A 180 -13.34 17.75 12.64
C ALA A 180 -12.58 18.20 13.90
N ASN A 181 -11.30 17.86 14.04
CA ASN A 181 -10.46 18.30 15.14
C ASN A 181 -10.05 19.77 14.94
N ARG A 182 -10.36 20.63 15.91
CA ARG A 182 -9.90 22.03 15.91
C ARG A 182 -8.42 22.13 16.26
N ASP A 183 -7.96 21.26 17.14
CA ASP A 183 -6.55 20.99 17.38
C ASP A 183 -6.09 19.97 16.33
N ILE A 184 -5.48 20.46 15.25
CA ILE A 184 -5.09 19.62 14.11
C ILE A 184 -3.74 18.99 14.42
N SER A 185 -3.70 17.65 14.46
CA SER A 185 -2.46 16.90 14.65
C SER A 185 -1.43 17.23 13.57
N TYR A 186 -0.15 17.28 13.97
CA TYR A 186 0.98 17.36 13.03
C TYR A 186 0.88 16.26 11.97
N TYR A 187 0.51 15.04 12.35
CA TYR A 187 0.40 13.91 11.43
C TYR A 187 -0.77 14.03 10.45
N THR A 188 -1.84 14.75 10.78
CA THR A 188 -2.89 15.11 9.81
C THR A 188 -2.34 16.02 8.72
N VAL A 189 -1.54 17.02 9.10
CA VAL A 189 -0.87 17.92 8.14
C VAL A 189 0.17 17.15 7.32
N HIS A 190 0.91 16.26 7.96
CA HIS A 190 1.89 15.40 7.30
C HIS A 190 1.24 14.51 6.23
N GLU A 191 0.12 13.83 6.55
CA GLU A 191 -0.61 13.01 5.58
C GLU A 191 -1.10 13.85 4.39
N SER A 192 -1.70 15.02 4.63
CA SER A 192 -2.12 15.94 3.57
C SER A 192 -0.96 16.33 2.63
N PHE A 193 0.21 16.58 3.21
CA PHE A 193 1.41 16.94 2.45
C PHE A 193 1.94 15.78 1.62
N VAL A 194 2.10 14.59 2.23
CA VAL A 194 2.61 13.38 1.55
C VAL A 194 1.63 12.88 0.50
N ALA A 195 0.34 12.89 0.82
CA ALA A 195 -0.72 12.49 -0.09
C ALA A 195 -0.98 13.52 -1.20
N THR A 196 -0.46 14.73 -1.07
CA THR A 196 -0.65 15.85 -2.01
C THR A 196 -2.13 16.18 -2.24
N ILE A 197 -2.92 16.13 -1.16
CA ILE A 197 -4.36 16.43 -1.17
C ILE A 197 -4.68 17.56 -0.19
N PRO A 198 -5.66 18.44 -0.49
CA PRO A 198 -6.04 19.54 0.39
C PRO A 198 -6.61 19.03 1.72
N LEU A 199 -6.25 19.73 2.80
CA LEU A 199 -6.81 19.54 4.14
C LEU A 199 -7.93 20.55 4.39
N VAL A 200 -9.11 20.06 4.75
CA VAL A 200 -10.28 20.87 5.07
C VAL A 200 -10.76 20.59 6.47
N PHE A 201 -10.88 21.64 7.28
CA PHE A 201 -11.59 21.56 8.56
C PHE A 201 -13.09 21.61 8.30
N CYS A 202 -13.82 20.60 8.79
CA CYS A 202 -15.28 20.58 8.76
C CYS A 202 -15.81 19.92 10.05
N GLU A 203 -16.66 20.64 10.77
CA GLU A 203 -17.33 20.06 11.93
C GLU A 203 -18.15 18.84 11.51
N ALA A 204 -18.07 17.75 12.28
CA ALA A 204 -18.68 16.47 11.89
C ALA A 204 -20.20 16.58 11.63
N GLU A 205 -20.89 17.45 12.34
CA GLU A 205 -22.33 17.73 12.18
C GLU A 205 -22.66 18.54 10.92
N LYS A 206 -21.67 19.20 10.31
CA LYS A 206 -21.83 20.01 9.09
C LYS A 206 -21.40 19.30 7.83
N MET A 207 -20.86 18.08 7.98
CA MET A 207 -20.50 17.23 6.85
C MET A 207 -21.75 16.83 6.09
N ASP A 208 -21.71 16.83 4.76
CA ASP A 208 -22.84 16.39 3.93
C ASP A 208 -23.13 14.89 4.17
N PRO A 209 -24.34 14.51 4.58
CA PRO A 209 -24.72 13.10 4.81
C PRO A 209 -24.64 12.20 3.58
N ASN A 210 -24.52 12.75 2.38
CA ASN A 210 -24.34 11.98 1.16
C ASN A 210 -22.86 11.68 0.83
N MET A 211 -21.92 12.22 1.62
CA MET A 211 -20.51 11.93 1.42
C MET A 211 -20.17 10.49 1.77
N THR A 212 -19.19 9.99 1.06
CA THR A 212 -18.58 8.69 1.31
C THR A 212 -17.07 8.85 1.40
N PHE A 213 -16.41 7.99 2.18
CA PHE A 213 -14.99 8.10 2.45
C PHE A 213 -14.28 6.81 2.05
N LEU A 214 -13.13 6.92 1.41
CA LEU A 214 -12.35 5.75 0.98
C LEU A 214 -11.58 5.13 2.14
N LYS A 215 -11.10 5.96 3.06
CA LYS A 215 -10.55 5.55 4.35
C LYS A 215 -10.76 6.64 5.40
N VAL A 216 -10.77 6.24 6.65
CA VAL A 216 -10.61 7.15 7.77
C VAL A 216 -9.39 6.73 8.59
N MET A 217 -8.81 7.66 9.32
CA MET A 217 -7.58 7.40 10.07
C MET A 217 -7.67 7.98 11.47
N MET A 218 -7.22 7.21 12.45
CA MET A 218 -6.80 7.73 13.76
C MET A 218 -5.30 7.98 13.69
N ILE A 219 -4.87 9.16 14.11
CA ILE A 219 -3.50 9.63 13.91
C ILE A 219 -3.02 10.39 15.14
N ASP A 220 -1.84 10.01 15.64
CA ASP A 220 -1.24 10.72 16.79
C ASP A 220 0.24 10.35 16.94
N GLU A 221 0.89 10.94 17.96
CA GLU A 221 2.19 10.46 18.44
C GLU A 221 2.10 8.96 18.75
N PRO A 222 3.13 8.15 18.39
CA PRO A 222 3.04 6.69 18.48
C PRO A 222 2.54 6.15 19.81
N ALA A 223 3.00 6.70 20.94
CA ALA A 223 2.56 6.23 22.25
C ALA A 223 1.09 6.59 22.56
N VAL A 224 0.61 7.74 22.08
CA VAL A 224 -0.80 8.16 22.22
C VAL A 224 -1.69 7.29 21.36
N LEU A 225 -1.28 7.06 20.11
CA LEU A 225 -2.02 6.19 19.19
C LEU A 225 -2.08 4.74 19.69
N ASP A 226 -0.99 4.18 20.22
CA ASP A 226 -0.96 2.82 20.76
C ASP A 226 -1.92 2.69 21.97
N GLN A 227 -1.97 3.72 22.83
CA GLN A 227 -2.93 3.77 23.92
C GLN A 227 -4.38 3.85 23.41
N ALA A 228 -4.65 4.66 22.39
CA ALA A 228 -5.97 4.74 21.77
C ALA A 228 -6.37 3.39 21.15
N ILE A 229 -5.47 2.74 20.38
CA ILE A 229 -5.70 1.42 19.79
C ILE A 229 -6.07 0.36 20.84
N SER A 230 -5.44 0.40 22.02
CA SER A 230 -5.75 -0.54 23.11
C SER A 230 -7.16 -0.37 23.71
N ARG A 231 -7.84 0.75 23.42
CA ARG A 231 -9.19 1.05 23.86
C ARG A 231 -10.25 0.83 22.79
N ILE A 232 -9.83 0.55 21.54
CA ILE A 232 -10.78 0.28 20.45
C ILE A 232 -11.51 -1.06 20.75
N PRO A 233 -12.85 -1.08 20.77
CA PRO A 233 -13.61 -2.30 20.95
C PRO A 233 -13.34 -3.34 19.85
N ASP A 234 -13.33 -4.62 20.19
CA ASP A 234 -13.06 -5.70 19.23
C ASP A 234 -14.10 -5.75 18.09
N GLU A 235 -15.34 -5.36 18.35
CA GLU A 235 -16.42 -5.23 17.35
C GLU A 235 -16.05 -4.31 16.18
N VAL A 236 -15.16 -3.33 16.39
CA VAL A 236 -14.66 -2.45 15.32
C VAL A 236 -13.83 -3.26 14.32
N LYS A 237 -12.97 -4.16 14.82
CA LYS A 237 -12.17 -5.06 13.97
C LYS A 237 -13.02 -6.10 13.25
N GLU A 238 -14.19 -6.45 13.83
CA GLU A 238 -15.15 -7.32 13.16
C GLU A 238 -15.89 -6.61 12.03
N LYS A 239 -16.21 -5.32 12.22
CA LYS A 239 -16.99 -4.50 11.29
C LYS A 239 -16.14 -3.84 10.19
N TYR A 240 -14.87 -3.55 10.46
CA TYR A 240 -13.97 -2.80 9.58
C TYR A 240 -12.66 -3.53 9.34
N THR A 241 -11.99 -3.21 8.24
CA THR A 241 -10.56 -3.49 8.05
C THR A 241 -9.78 -2.42 8.80
N VAL A 242 -8.98 -2.84 9.79
CA VAL A 242 -8.18 -1.95 10.65
C VAL A 242 -6.72 -2.36 10.51
N LEU A 243 -5.86 -1.43 10.07
CA LEU A 243 -4.44 -1.69 9.87
C LEU A 243 -3.58 -0.52 10.35
N LYS A 244 -2.45 -0.82 10.96
CA LYS A 244 -1.46 0.17 11.39
C LYS A 244 -0.40 0.29 10.28
N SER A 245 -0.52 1.31 9.42
CA SER A 245 0.36 1.52 8.26
C SER A 245 1.66 2.26 8.60
N ALA A 246 1.69 2.95 9.75
CA ALA A 246 2.89 3.60 10.29
C ALA A 246 2.79 3.66 11.83
N PRO A 247 3.88 3.93 12.56
CA PRO A 247 3.81 4.06 14.01
C PRO A 247 2.76 5.07 14.50
N TYR A 248 2.43 6.07 13.70
CA TYR A 248 1.53 7.19 13.97
C TYR A 248 0.24 7.17 13.12
N PHE A 249 -0.01 6.11 12.33
CA PHE A 249 -1.17 5.95 11.46
C PHE A 249 -1.92 4.65 11.72
N LEU A 250 -3.19 4.74 12.09
CA LEU A 250 -4.14 3.63 12.09
C LEU A 250 -5.20 3.90 11.03
N GLU A 251 -5.22 3.11 9.99
CA GLU A 251 -6.19 3.19 8.89
C GLU A 251 -7.40 2.30 9.19
N ILE A 252 -8.58 2.81 8.90
CA ILE A 252 -9.85 2.08 9.03
C ILE A 252 -10.61 2.21 7.71
N LEU A 253 -10.95 1.06 7.12
CA LEU A 253 -11.63 0.94 5.84
C LEU A 253 -12.86 0.04 5.98
N ASP A 254 -13.71 0.01 4.96
CA ASP A 254 -14.79 -0.97 4.90
C ASP A 254 -14.21 -2.39 5.02
N LYS A 255 -14.90 -3.28 5.73
CA LYS A 255 -14.43 -4.66 5.99
C LYS A 255 -14.09 -5.45 4.74
N ARG A 256 -14.76 -5.14 3.63
CA ARG A 256 -14.54 -5.80 2.34
C ARG A 256 -13.29 -5.32 1.61
N VAL A 257 -12.67 -4.24 2.08
CA VAL A 257 -11.51 -3.62 1.42
C VAL A 257 -10.22 -4.34 1.81
N THR A 258 -9.56 -4.87 0.81
CA THR A 258 -8.17 -5.37 0.83
C THR A 258 -7.55 -5.11 -0.54
N LYS A 259 -6.22 -5.13 -0.66
CA LYS A 259 -5.56 -5.08 -1.98
C LYS A 259 -6.06 -6.21 -2.89
N GLY A 260 -6.32 -7.39 -2.35
CA GLY A 260 -6.86 -8.54 -3.07
C GLY A 260 -8.25 -8.28 -3.68
N THR A 261 -9.17 -7.65 -2.92
CA THR A 261 -10.50 -7.29 -3.46
C THR A 261 -10.42 -6.20 -4.51
N GLY A 262 -9.46 -5.27 -4.40
CA GLY A 262 -9.18 -4.28 -5.44
C GLY A 262 -8.67 -4.93 -6.73
N VAL A 263 -7.70 -5.85 -6.63
CA VAL A 263 -7.18 -6.63 -7.77
C VAL A 263 -8.29 -7.46 -8.41
N LYS A 264 -9.09 -8.15 -7.60
CA LYS A 264 -10.26 -8.91 -8.06
C LYS A 264 -11.23 -8.02 -8.84
N SER A 265 -11.59 -6.85 -8.31
CA SER A 265 -12.52 -5.92 -8.97
C SER A 265 -12.02 -5.45 -10.32
N LEU A 266 -10.70 -5.22 -10.46
CA LEU A 266 -10.10 -4.89 -11.74
C LEU A 266 -10.08 -6.08 -12.69
N ALA A 267 -9.68 -7.26 -12.22
CA ALA A 267 -9.65 -8.50 -13.01
C ALA A 267 -11.04 -8.84 -13.56
N ASP A 268 -12.08 -8.76 -12.71
CA ASP A 268 -13.49 -8.95 -13.13
C ASP A 268 -13.89 -7.94 -14.20
N ALA A 269 -13.55 -6.66 -14.06
CA ALA A 269 -13.86 -5.62 -15.05
C ALA A 269 -13.16 -5.84 -16.40
N LEU A 270 -12.00 -6.49 -16.40
CA LEU A 270 -11.21 -6.84 -17.58
C LEU A 270 -11.50 -8.26 -18.12
N ASN A 271 -12.39 -9.02 -17.47
CA ASN A 271 -12.64 -10.45 -17.76
C ASN A 271 -11.37 -11.31 -17.71
N ILE A 272 -10.48 -11.03 -16.74
CA ILE A 272 -9.26 -11.78 -16.44
C ILE A 272 -9.56 -12.72 -15.26
N LYS A 273 -9.17 -13.98 -15.41
CA LYS A 273 -9.36 -14.98 -14.35
C LYS A 273 -8.24 -14.90 -13.31
N PRO A 274 -8.48 -15.36 -12.06
CA PRO A 274 -7.43 -15.37 -11.04
C PRO A 274 -6.13 -16.07 -11.48
N GLU A 275 -6.24 -17.18 -12.22
CA GLU A 275 -5.10 -17.95 -12.76
C GLU A 275 -4.25 -17.16 -13.76
N GLU A 276 -4.78 -16.08 -14.32
CA GLU A 276 -4.10 -15.19 -15.28
C GLU A 276 -3.54 -13.93 -14.60
N VAL A 277 -3.56 -13.90 -13.25
CA VAL A 277 -3.08 -12.78 -12.43
C VAL A 277 -1.78 -13.17 -11.73
N MET A 278 -0.78 -12.30 -11.76
CA MET A 278 0.39 -12.32 -10.88
C MET A 278 0.32 -11.14 -9.93
N ALA A 279 0.56 -11.35 -8.63
CA ALA A 279 0.65 -10.29 -7.63
C ALA A 279 2.00 -10.32 -6.94
N ILE A 280 2.59 -9.14 -6.69
CA ILE A 280 3.93 -8.99 -6.09
C ILE A 280 3.81 -8.02 -4.90
N GLY A 281 4.30 -8.43 -3.71
CA GLY A 281 4.21 -7.62 -2.50
C GLY A 281 5.18 -8.04 -1.41
N ASP A 282 5.23 -7.28 -0.28
CA ASP A 282 6.18 -7.51 0.81
C ASP A 282 5.59 -7.34 2.22
N GLN A 283 4.41 -6.69 2.38
CA GLN A 283 3.81 -6.42 3.68
C GLN A 283 2.47 -7.14 3.90
N GLU A 284 1.97 -7.11 5.13
CA GLU A 284 0.74 -7.79 5.56
C GLU A 284 -0.48 -7.44 4.70
N ASN A 285 -0.60 -6.18 4.25
CA ASN A 285 -1.70 -5.73 3.40
C ASN A 285 -1.65 -6.30 1.97
N ASP A 286 -0.55 -6.98 1.59
CA ASP A 286 -0.39 -7.64 0.29
C ASP A 286 -0.88 -9.09 0.31
N ILE A 287 -0.96 -9.73 1.48
CA ILE A 287 -1.34 -11.14 1.63
C ILE A 287 -2.58 -11.46 0.79
N ALA A 288 -3.64 -10.66 0.93
CA ALA A 288 -4.90 -10.93 0.23
C ALA A 288 -4.79 -10.83 -1.31
N MET A 289 -3.87 -10.05 -1.88
CA MET A 289 -3.69 -10.02 -3.33
C MET A 289 -2.78 -11.17 -3.82
N LEU A 290 -1.81 -11.60 -3.00
CA LEU A 290 -1.00 -12.78 -3.31
C LEU A 290 -1.87 -14.04 -3.30
N GLU A 291 -2.74 -14.20 -2.28
CA GLU A 291 -3.68 -15.35 -2.19
C GLU A 291 -4.74 -15.36 -3.30
N TYR A 292 -5.14 -14.19 -3.80
CA TYR A 292 -6.10 -14.08 -4.89
C TYR A 292 -5.49 -14.47 -6.24
N ALA A 293 -4.23 -14.12 -6.48
CA ALA A 293 -3.54 -14.31 -7.76
C ALA A 293 -3.25 -15.80 -8.04
N GLY A 294 -3.20 -16.18 -9.31
CA GLY A 294 -2.72 -17.50 -9.72
C GLY A 294 -1.22 -17.69 -9.48
N ILE A 295 -0.47 -16.58 -9.39
CA ILE A 295 0.93 -16.54 -8.96
C ILE A 295 1.10 -15.42 -7.94
N GLY A 296 1.18 -15.76 -6.66
CA GLY A 296 1.55 -14.87 -5.58
C GLY A 296 3.07 -14.83 -5.38
N VAL A 297 3.69 -13.66 -5.49
CA VAL A 297 5.13 -13.45 -5.39
C VAL A 297 5.45 -12.61 -4.17
N ALA A 298 6.21 -13.16 -3.23
CA ALA A 298 6.80 -12.41 -2.13
C ALA A 298 8.14 -11.81 -2.53
N MET A 299 8.38 -10.55 -2.19
CA MET A 299 9.71 -9.95 -2.31
C MET A 299 10.71 -10.61 -1.36
N GLY A 300 12.00 -10.62 -1.70
CA GLY A 300 13.06 -11.15 -0.84
C GLY A 300 13.17 -10.42 0.51
N ASN A 301 12.79 -9.15 0.55
CA ASN A 301 12.67 -8.33 1.77
C ASN A 301 11.29 -8.42 2.45
N ALA A 302 10.37 -9.27 1.96
CA ALA A 302 9.05 -9.42 2.56
C ALA A 302 9.11 -10.00 3.97
N ILE A 303 8.10 -9.69 4.78
CA ILE A 303 7.92 -10.28 6.11
C ILE A 303 7.56 -11.78 6.00
N ASP A 304 7.86 -12.54 7.04
CA ASP A 304 7.69 -14.00 7.04
C ASP A 304 6.25 -14.45 6.73
N SER A 305 5.24 -13.71 7.20
CA SER A 305 3.83 -14.03 6.94
C SER A 305 3.46 -13.89 5.45
N VAL A 306 4.06 -12.98 4.72
CA VAL A 306 3.88 -12.82 3.26
C VAL A 306 4.59 -13.94 2.51
N LYS A 307 5.83 -14.27 2.90
CA LYS A 307 6.58 -15.39 2.32
C LYS A 307 5.86 -16.74 2.53
N ALA A 308 5.14 -16.90 3.64
CA ALA A 308 4.43 -18.13 3.97
C ALA A 308 3.23 -18.41 3.05
N VAL A 309 2.61 -17.38 2.46
CA VAL A 309 1.44 -17.52 1.57
C VAL A 309 1.79 -17.44 0.09
N ALA A 310 3.01 -17.01 -0.24
CA ALA A 310 3.44 -16.82 -1.62
C ALA A 310 3.79 -18.14 -2.31
N ASP A 311 3.50 -18.24 -3.61
CA ASP A 311 3.92 -19.35 -4.46
C ASP A 311 5.41 -19.29 -4.82
N PHE A 312 5.96 -18.06 -4.81
CA PHE A 312 7.35 -17.81 -5.17
C PHE A 312 7.95 -16.65 -4.35
N GLU A 313 9.20 -16.82 -3.91
CA GLU A 313 10.02 -15.75 -3.33
C GLU A 313 11.00 -15.22 -4.38
N THR A 314 10.86 -13.94 -4.74
CA THR A 314 11.78 -13.26 -5.66
C THR A 314 12.94 -12.61 -4.91
N LYS A 315 13.75 -11.81 -5.61
CA LYS A 315 14.83 -11.03 -5.01
C LYS A 315 14.27 -9.83 -4.21
N THR A 316 15.16 -9.13 -3.49
CA THR A 316 14.79 -7.90 -2.80
C THR A 316 14.50 -6.76 -3.79
N ASN A 317 13.85 -5.69 -3.32
CA ASN A 317 13.66 -4.48 -4.13
C ASN A 317 14.99 -3.79 -4.50
N LEU A 318 16.06 -4.00 -3.71
CA LEU A 318 17.42 -3.53 -4.04
C LEU A 318 18.12 -4.36 -5.12
N GLU A 319 17.59 -5.53 -5.46
CA GLU A 319 18.15 -6.50 -6.42
C GLU A 319 17.21 -6.74 -7.61
N ASP A 320 16.36 -5.76 -7.92
CA ASP A 320 15.39 -5.82 -9.02
C ASP A 320 14.40 -7.01 -8.92
N GLY A 321 13.91 -7.33 -7.72
CA GLY A 321 13.04 -8.48 -7.48
C GLY A 321 11.77 -8.51 -8.33
N VAL A 322 11.16 -7.34 -8.59
CA VAL A 322 10.01 -7.20 -9.50
C VAL A 322 10.38 -7.58 -10.93
N ALA A 323 11.51 -7.08 -11.43
CA ALA A 323 11.99 -7.42 -12.78
C ALA A 323 12.26 -8.92 -12.90
N TYR A 324 12.93 -9.50 -11.90
CA TYR A 324 13.21 -10.94 -11.90
C TYR A 324 11.94 -11.81 -11.94
N ALA A 325 10.89 -11.42 -11.19
CA ALA A 325 9.60 -12.12 -11.22
C ALA A 325 8.92 -12.00 -12.61
N ILE A 326 8.92 -10.79 -13.19
CA ILE A 326 8.34 -10.55 -14.52
C ILE A 326 9.09 -11.37 -15.60
N GLU A 327 10.41 -11.35 -15.58
CA GLU A 327 11.25 -12.11 -16.52
C GLU A 327 11.01 -13.63 -16.42
N LYS A 328 10.79 -14.14 -15.22
CA LYS A 328 10.57 -15.56 -14.98
C LYS A 328 9.20 -16.06 -15.42
N PHE A 329 8.14 -15.29 -15.23
CA PHE A 329 6.76 -15.76 -15.38
C PHE A 329 6.01 -15.16 -16.58
N VAL A 330 6.56 -14.11 -17.19
CA VAL A 330 5.87 -13.34 -18.23
C VAL A 330 6.68 -13.22 -19.53
N LEU A 331 8.00 -13.01 -19.43
CA LEU A 331 8.90 -12.82 -20.57
C LEU A 331 9.60 -14.11 -20.96
#